data_abe60adca39282f4e16237c3dae70a6a
#
_entry.id   abe60adca39282f4e16237c3dae70a6a
#
_cell.length_a   1.000
_cell.length_b   1.000
_cell.length_c   1.000
_cell.angle_alpha   90.00
_cell.angle_beta   90.00
_cell.angle_gamma   90.00
#
_symmetry.space_group_name_H-M   'P 1'
#
loop_
_entity.id
_entity.type
_entity.pdbx_description
1 polymer ?
#
loop_
_entity_poly.entity_id
_entity_poly.type
_entity_poly.pdbx_seq_one_letter_code
_entity_poly.pdbx_strand_id
1 'polypeptide(L)'
;MKNKLRDKYPLYLANEPLQPNVSLKVEDKYTGEAVTSVALADAEIIERAIVAADDCFEKMINMASYERQEVLLHCVQRFREDFDEFAYALCVEAGKPIRDSRGEVSRLIDTFKIAAEESTRIYGEIQPLDISERAKGYRGMWKRVPIGPCSFISPFNFPLNLAAHKIAPAIAAGCPFVMKPASKTPLGAILIGGILAETNLPKGAFSILPASRDGSDLFTIDERFKLLSFTGSPEVGWDLKARSGKKKVVLELGGNAAVIIDKDSDIDSVVDRVIFGAFYQSGQSCISVQRVIVHEKIYDKFKKKFVEKTKKLISG
;
A
#
# COMPACT_ATOMS: atom_id res chain seq x y z
N MET A 1 -6.47 -28.00 1.65
CA MET A 1 -6.62 -26.53 1.80
C MET A 1 -7.65 -26.05 0.80
N LYS A 2 -8.64 -25.30 1.21
CA LYS A 2 -9.64 -24.76 0.27
C LYS A 2 -9.06 -23.53 -0.40
N ASN A 3 -8.34 -23.72 -1.51
CA ASN A 3 -7.98 -22.62 -2.42
C ASN A 3 -9.24 -22.21 -3.21
N LYS A 4 -10.18 -21.58 -2.53
CA LYS A 4 -11.42 -21.13 -3.16
C LYS A 4 -11.76 -19.73 -2.66
N LEU A 5 -11.86 -18.79 -3.58
CA LEU A 5 -12.39 -17.46 -3.28
C LEU A 5 -13.87 -17.56 -2.90
N ARG A 6 -14.36 -16.60 -2.12
CA ARG A 6 -15.81 -16.45 -1.86
C ARG A 6 -16.51 -16.00 -3.13
N ASP A 7 -17.78 -16.31 -3.27
CA ASP A 7 -18.57 -15.90 -4.44
C ASP A 7 -18.69 -14.37 -4.56
N LYS A 8 -18.65 -13.67 -3.41
CA LYS A 8 -18.69 -12.21 -3.32
C LYS A 8 -17.95 -11.70 -2.08
N TYR A 9 -17.45 -10.47 -2.16
CA TYR A 9 -16.78 -9.76 -1.09
C TYR A 9 -17.45 -8.40 -0.83
N PRO A 10 -17.65 -8.00 0.44
CA PRO A 10 -18.14 -6.68 0.80
C PRO A 10 -17.05 -5.61 0.58
N LEU A 11 -17.44 -4.35 0.52
CA LEU A 11 -16.59 -3.24 0.90
C LEU A 11 -16.63 -3.03 2.43
N TYR A 12 -15.72 -2.24 2.98
CA TYR A 12 -15.75 -1.89 4.40
C TYR A 12 -16.01 -0.39 4.56
N LEU A 13 -17.11 -0.06 5.24
CA LEU A 13 -17.53 1.30 5.56
C LEU A 13 -17.53 1.48 7.08
N ALA A 14 -16.72 2.42 7.58
CA ALA A 14 -16.63 2.72 9.00
C ALA A 14 -16.43 1.45 9.87
N ASN A 15 -15.45 0.63 9.50
CA ASN A 15 -15.04 -0.66 10.08
C ASN A 15 -16.02 -1.83 9.82
N GLU A 16 -17.17 -1.62 9.21
CA GLU A 16 -18.21 -2.65 9.03
C GLU A 16 -18.29 -3.13 7.58
N PRO A 17 -18.50 -4.43 7.34
CA PRO A 17 -18.73 -4.93 5.99
C PRO A 17 -20.07 -4.42 5.45
N LEU A 18 -20.07 -3.94 4.22
CA LEU A 18 -21.26 -3.49 3.51
C LEU A 18 -21.30 -4.08 2.10
N GLN A 19 -22.42 -4.71 1.73
CA GLN A 19 -22.64 -5.35 0.42
C GLN A 19 -23.80 -4.68 -0.33
N PRO A 20 -23.62 -3.45 -0.85
CA PRO A 20 -24.69 -2.73 -1.53
C PRO A 20 -24.98 -3.29 -2.93
N ASN A 21 -24.01 -3.93 -3.54
CA ASN A 21 -24.06 -4.48 -4.89
C ASN A 21 -22.97 -5.54 -5.10
N VAL A 22 -22.87 -6.09 -6.32
CA VAL A 22 -21.84 -7.03 -6.78
C VAL A 22 -21.23 -6.55 -8.10
N SER A 23 -21.04 -5.25 -8.23
CA SER A 23 -20.79 -4.58 -9.53
C SER A 23 -19.38 -4.77 -10.04
N LEU A 24 -18.38 -4.95 -9.16
CA LEU A 24 -16.98 -5.10 -9.58
C LEU A 24 -16.63 -6.59 -9.72
N LYS A 25 -16.55 -7.07 -10.96
CA LYS A 25 -16.04 -8.42 -11.26
C LYS A 25 -14.54 -8.45 -11.08
N VAL A 26 -14.05 -9.52 -10.43
CA VAL A 26 -12.63 -9.84 -10.32
C VAL A 26 -12.35 -11.04 -11.22
N GLU A 27 -11.42 -10.86 -12.13
CA GLU A 27 -11.02 -11.86 -13.12
C GLU A 27 -9.74 -12.55 -12.68
N ASP A 28 -9.66 -13.84 -12.90
CA ASP A 28 -8.39 -14.55 -12.92
C ASP A 28 -7.57 -14.03 -14.12
N LYS A 29 -6.38 -13.50 -13.84
CA LYS A 29 -5.56 -12.85 -14.88
C LYS A 29 -4.93 -13.84 -15.86
N TYR A 30 -4.92 -15.13 -15.53
CA TYR A 30 -4.43 -16.18 -16.42
C TYR A 30 -5.53 -16.67 -17.38
N THR A 31 -6.73 -16.93 -16.86
CA THR A 31 -7.84 -17.46 -17.67
C THR A 31 -8.71 -16.39 -18.29
N GLY A 32 -8.74 -15.16 -17.72
CA GLY A 32 -9.65 -14.09 -18.09
C GLY A 32 -11.08 -14.27 -17.58
N GLU A 33 -11.37 -15.33 -16.84
CA GLU A 33 -12.69 -15.62 -16.32
C GLU A 33 -12.99 -14.84 -15.04
N ALA A 34 -14.23 -14.38 -14.87
CA ALA A 34 -14.68 -13.79 -13.63
C ALA A 34 -14.82 -14.88 -12.56
N VAL A 35 -14.06 -14.76 -11.47
CA VAL A 35 -13.99 -15.76 -10.40
C VAL A 35 -14.68 -15.34 -9.12
N THR A 36 -14.91 -14.04 -8.95
CA THR A 36 -15.65 -13.47 -7.81
C THR A 36 -16.11 -12.06 -8.15
N SER A 37 -16.87 -11.45 -7.25
CA SER A 37 -17.28 -10.05 -7.33
C SER A 37 -17.03 -9.31 -6.03
N VAL A 38 -16.86 -8.00 -6.13
CA VAL A 38 -16.67 -7.09 -4.98
C VAL A 38 -17.70 -5.97 -5.06
N ALA A 39 -18.16 -5.50 -3.92
CA ALA A 39 -19.03 -4.34 -3.84
C ALA A 39 -18.29 -3.06 -4.27
N LEU A 40 -18.95 -2.20 -5.03
CA LEU A 40 -18.48 -0.87 -5.42
C LEU A 40 -19.14 0.21 -4.56
N ALA A 41 -18.34 1.16 -4.11
CA ALA A 41 -18.80 2.38 -3.49
C ALA A 41 -19.20 3.41 -4.56
N ASP A 42 -20.32 4.07 -4.35
CA ASP A 42 -20.73 5.29 -5.03
C ASP A 42 -20.30 6.54 -4.24
N ALA A 43 -20.68 7.71 -4.74
CA ALA A 43 -20.32 8.99 -4.10
C ALA A 43 -20.94 9.13 -2.69
N GLU A 44 -22.15 8.59 -2.46
CA GLU A 44 -22.80 8.64 -1.16
C GLU A 44 -22.03 7.80 -0.12
N ILE A 45 -21.64 6.58 -0.48
CA ILE A 45 -20.85 5.70 0.39
C ILE A 45 -19.50 6.33 0.70
N ILE A 46 -18.86 6.97 -0.30
CA ILE A 46 -17.58 7.67 -0.11
C ILE A 46 -17.77 8.84 0.87
N GLU A 47 -18.79 9.65 0.69
CA GLU A 47 -19.10 10.76 1.61
C GLU A 47 -19.33 10.27 3.04
N ARG A 48 -20.11 9.21 3.24
CA ARG A 48 -20.35 8.60 4.56
C ARG A 48 -19.04 8.10 5.20
N ALA A 49 -18.12 7.56 4.41
CA ALA A 49 -16.83 7.13 4.90
C ALA A 49 -15.95 8.31 5.35
N ILE A 50 -16.01 9.42 4.63
CA ILE A 50 -15.27 10.64 4.97
C ILE A 50 -15.81 11.24 6.28
N VAL A 51 -17.14 11.35 6.41
CA VAL A 51 -17.80 11.79 7.65
C VAL A 51 -17.38 10.90 8.81
N ALA A 52 -17.47 9.57 8.65
CA ALA A 52 -17.11 8.64 9.71
C ALA A 52 -15.65 8.73 10.14
N ALA A 53 -14.73 8.97 9.19
CA ALA A 53 -13.31 9.15 9.49
C ALA A 53 -13.04 10.47 10.22
N ASP A 54 -13.73 11.55 9.85
CA ASP A 54 -13.59 12.86 10.50
C ASP A 54 -14.14 12.80 11.94
N ASP A 55 -15.34 12.25 12.14
CA ASP A 55 -15.96 12.05 13.46
C ASP A 55 -15.15 11.12 14.37
N CYS A 56 -14.41 10.16 13.79
CA CYS A 56 -13.61 9.21 14.53
C CYS A 56 -12.26 9.79 14.99
N PHE A 57 -11.81 10.89 14.42
CA PHE A 57 -10.44 11.39 14.63
C PHE A 57 -10.11 11.63 16.11
N GLU A 58 -11.02 12.22 16.87
CA GLU A 58 -10.81 12.46 18.31
C GLU A 58 -10.62 11.16 19.10
N LYS A 59 -11.32 10.10 18.73
CA LYS A 59 -11.16 8.78 19.35
C LYS A 59 -9.81 8.16 18.99
N MET A 60 -9.40 8.29 17.75
CA MET A 60 -8.11 7.77 17.26
C MET A 60 -6.92 8.48 17.87
N ILE A 61 -6.97 9.80 18.04
CA ILE A 61 -5.87 10.59 18.67
C ILE A 61 -5.71 10.26 20.15
N ASN A 62 -6.80 9.88 20.83
CA ASN A 62 -6.80 9.51 22.24
C ASN A 62 -6.54 8.03 22.48
N MET A 63 -6.50 7.19 21.43
CA MET A 63 -6.14 5.78 21.53
C MET A 63 -4.67 5.63 21.95
N ALA A 64 -4.41 4.91 23.04
CA ALA A 64 -3.07 4.73 23.55
C ALA A 64 -2.16 3.99 22.57
N SER A 65 -0.86 4.22 22.67
CA SER A 65 0.11 3.60 21.74
C SER A 65 0.11 2.07 21.81
N TYR A 66 -0.06 1.50 23.01
CA TYR A 66 -0.13 0.05 23.21
C TYR A 66 -1.39 -0.55 22.58
N GLU A 67 -2.54 0.13 22.63
CA GLU A 67 -3.79 -0.32 22.00
C GLU A 67 -3.64 -0.39 20.48
N ARG A 68 -2.99 0.60 19.86
CA ARG A 68 -2.66 0.59 18.43
C ARG A 68 -1.68 -0.54 18.08
N GLN A 69 -0.72 -0.82 18.96
CA GLN A 69 0.20 -1.95 18.82
C GLN A 69 -0.55 -3.28 18.85
N GLU A 70 -1.47 -3.48 19.79
CA GLU A 70 -2.29 -4.69 19.91
C GLU A 70 -3.12 -4.95 18.64
N VAL A 71 -3.74 -3.92 18.07
CA VAL A 71 -4.46 -4.01 16.79
C VAL A 71 -3.54 -4.51 15.68
N LEU A 72 -2.35 -3.93 15.55
CA LEU A 72 -1.39 -4.30 14.51
C LEU A 72 -0.82 -5.72 14.71
N LEU A 73 -0.58 -6.13 15.97
CA LEU A 73 -0.12 -7.48 16.29
C LEU A 73 -1.22 -8.52 16.05
N HIS A 74 -2.49 -8.21 16.32
CA HIS A 74 -3.62 -9.06 15.94
C HIS A 74 -3.61 -9.30 14.42
N CYS A 75 -3.46 -8.24 13.63
CA CYS A 75 -3.36 -8.36 12.18
C CYS A 75 -2.18 -9.27 11.76
N VAL A 76 -1.00 -9.09 12.36
CA VAL A 76 0.18 -9.94 12.09
C VAL A 76 -0.12 -11.42 12.34
N GLN A 77 -0.80 -11.73 13.44
CA GLN A 77 -1.19 -13.11 13.75
C GLN A 77 -2.17 -13.65 12.70
N ARG A 78 -3.23 -12.90 12.39
CA ARG A 78 -4.25 -13.31 11.42
C ARG A 78 -3.67 -13.47 10.00
N PHE A 79 -2.75 -12.61 9.57
CA PHE A 79 -2.06 -12.77 8.27
C PHE A 79 -1.20 -14.04 8.20
N ARG A 80 -0.66 -14.51 9.33
CA ARG A 80 0.05 -15.80 9.38
C ARG A 80 -0.91 -16.99 9.30
N GLU A 81 -2.06 -16.88 9.97
CA GLU A 81 -3.10 -17.92 9.96
C GLU A 81 -3.72 -18.07 8.57
N ASP A 82 -4.01 -16.96 7.89
CA ASP A 82 -4.66 -16.93 6.58
C ASP A 82 -3.66 -16.77 5.41
N PHE A 83 -2.37 -17.07 5.64
CA PHE A 83 -1.27 -16.82 4.71
C PHE A 83 -1.53 -17.34 3.29
N ASP A 84 -1.99 -18.58 3.17
CA ASP A 84 -2.25 -19.22 1.88
C ASP A 84 -3.51 -18.65 1.19
N GLU A 85 -4.52 -18.17 1.94
CA GLU A 85 -5.69 -17.47 1.38
C GLU A 85 -5.26 -16.15 0.72
N PHE A 86 -4.45 -15.34 1.41
CA PHE A 86 -3.89 -14.11 0.85
C PHE A 86 -3.02 -14.37 -0.38
N ALA A 87 -2.14 -15.38 -0.32
CA ALA A 87 -1.28 -15.73 -1.45
C ALA A 87 -2.09 -16.20 -2.67
N TYR A 88 -3.14 -16.97 -2.46
CA TYR A 88 -4.02 -17.44 -3.51
C TYR A 88 -4.83 -16.28 -4.14
N ALA A 89 -5.39 -15.41 -3.32
CA ALA A 89 -6.11 -14.22 -3.81
C ALA A 89 -5.21 -13.36 -4.71
N LEU A 90 -3.95 -13.12 -4.31
CA LEU A 90 -2.98 -12.38 -5.12
C LEU A 90 -2.62 -13.10 -6.42
N CYS A 91 -2.46 -14.43 -6.37
CA CYS A 91 -2.17 -15.24 -7.55
C CYS A 91 -3.27 -15.04 -8.60
N VAL A 92 -4.51 -15.07 -8.18
CA VAL A 92 -5.69 -14.93 -9.07
C VAL A 92 -5.85 -13.48 -9.55
N GLU A 93 -5.98 -12.52 -8.62
CA GLU A 93 -6.34 -11.15 -9.00
C GLU A 93 -5.20 -10.36 -9.68
N ALA A 94 -3.95 -10.69 -9.37
CA ALA A 94 -2.78 -9.99 -9.91
C ALA A 94 -2.00 -10.80 -10.96
N GLY A 95 -2.36 -12.06 -11.19
CA GLY A 95 -1.64 -12.95 -12.13
C GLY A 95 -0.20 -13.25 -11.68
N LYS A 96 0.06 -13.26 -10.36
CA LYS A 96 1.40 -13.51 -9.82
C LYS A 96 1.68 -14.99 -9.68
N PRO A 97 2.91 -15.47 -9.96
CA PRO A 97 3.32 -16.77 -9.53
C PRO A 97 3.10 -16.95 -8.03
N ILE A 98 2.62 -18.12 -7.60
CA ILE A 98 2.31 -18.36 -6.18
C ILE A 98 3.50 -18.14 -5.25
N ARG A 99 4.72 -18.38 -5.74
CA ARG A 99 5.96 -18.08 -5.00
C ARG A 99 6.08 -16.58 -4.70
N ASP A 100 5.81 -15.73 -5.68
CA ASP A 100 5.93 -14.28 -5.56
C ASP A 100 4.76 -13.71 -4.74
N SER A 101 3.57 -14.31 -4.86
CA SER A 101 2.42 -14.01 -4.00
C SER A 101 2.72 -14.28 -2.53
N ARG A 102 3.31 -15.44 -2.20
CA ARG A 102 3.77 -15.75 -0.84
C ARG A 102 4.83 -14.78 -0.33
N GLY A 103 5.74 -14.35 -1.20
CA GLY A 103 6.72 -13.31 -0.88
C GLY A 103 6.05 -11.98 -0.53
N GLU A 104 4.98 -11.61 -1.21
CA GLU A 104 4.23 -10.37 -0.90
C GLU A 104 3.48 -10.47 0.43
N VAL A 105 2.88 -11.63 0.76
CA VAL A 105 2.26 -11.85 2.08
C VAL A 105 3.29 -11.78 3.20
N SER A 106 4.49 -12.32 3.02
CA SER A 106 5.57 -12.16 4.01
C SER A 106 5.90 -10.68 4.25
N ARG A 107 5.98 -9.86 3.19
CA ARG A 107 6.20 -8.40 3.30
C ARG A 107 5.03 -7.67 3.98
N LEU A 108 3.78 -8.10 3.76
CA LEU A 108 2.63 -7.59 4.50
C LEU A 108 2.82 -7.78 6.01
N ILE A 109 3.18 -9.01 6.43
CA ILE A 109 3.42 -9.36 7.82
C ILE A 109 4.54 -8.49 8.41
N ASP A 110 5.66 -8.36 7.70
CA ASP A 110 6.80 -7.55 8.15
C ASP A 110 6.42 -6.07 8.30
N THR A 111 5.66 -5.52 7.34
CA THR A 111 5.21 -4.12 7.38
C THR A 111 4.33 -3.84 8.60
N PHE A 112 3.36 -4.71 8.88
CA PHE A 112 2.50 -4.56 10.05
C PHE A 112 3.26 -4.78 11.36
N LYS A 113 4.21 -5.73 11.39
CA LYS A 113 5.08 -5.96 12.54
C LYS A 113 5.93 -4.72 12.87
N ILE A 114 6.59 -4.14 11.87
CA ILE A 114 7.38 -2.91 12.04
C ILE A 114 6.49 -1.77 12.55
N ALA A 115 5.30 -1.59 11.95
CA ALA A 115 4.36 -0.56 12.39
C ALA A 115 3.90 -0.77 13.85
N ALA A 116 3.68 -2.03 14.26
CA ALA A 116 3.35 -2.36 15.64
C ALA A 116 4.48 -1.99 16.61
N GLU A 117 5.72 -2.30 16.26
CA GLU A 117 6.89 -1.96 17.05
C GLU A 117 7.10 -0.44 17.14
N GLU A 118 6.91 0.28 16.03
CA GLU A 118 7.09 1.73 15.97
C GLU A 118 5.95 2.52 16.63
N SER A 119 4.73 1.97 16.74
CA SER A 119 3.61 2.67 17.37
C SER A 119 3.91 3.13 18.81
N THR A 120 4.73 2.38 19.55
CA THR A 120 5.14 2.68 20.93
C THR A 120 6.44 3.49 21.01
N ARG A 121 7.08 3.77 19.87
CA ARG A 121 8.35 4.52 19.80
C ARG A 121 8.19 5.92 19.20
N ILE A 122 6.97 6.39 19.01
CA ILE A 122 6.70 7.76 18.51
C ILE A 122 6.99 8.74 19.65
N TYR A 123 8.14 9.40 19.59
CA TYR A 123 8.66 10.29 20.62
C TYR A 123 8.61 11.77 20.22
N GLY A 124 8.96 12.62 21.18
CA GLY A 124 9.29 14.03 21.04
C GLY A 124 10.62 14.34 21.70
N GLU A 125 10.96 15.61 21.78
CA GLU A 125 12.22 16.07 22.38
C GLU A 125 11.97 17.24 23.33
N ILE A 126 12.84 17.36 24.33
CA ILE A 126 12.96 18.52 25.21
C ILE A 126 14.27 19.23 24.84
N GLN A 127 14.18 20.51 24.52
CA GLN A 127 15.32 21.31 24.10
C GLN A 127 15.56 22.47 25.09
N PRO A 128 16.81 22.75 25.49
CA PRO A 128 17.12 23.95 26.21
C PRO A 128 16.90 25.18 25.30
N LEU A 129 16.22 26.20 25.82
CA LEU A 129 16.02 27.48 25.12
C LEU A 129 16.81 28.61 25.78
N ASP A 130 17.52 28.33 26.86
CA ASP A 130 18.30 29.27 27.66
C ASP A 130 19.67 29.63 27.05
N ILE A 131 19.67 29.88 25.73
CA ILE A 131 20.84 30.23 24.92
C ILE A 131 21.26 31.69 25.08
N SER A 132 20.53 32.49 25.87
CA SER A 132 20.82 33.89 26.19
C SER A 132 20.20 34.25 27.55
N GLU A 133 20.67 35.36 28.17
CA GLU A 133 20.16 35.83 29.46
C GLU A 133 18.65 36.05 29.45
N ARG A 134 18.11 36.58 28.35
CA ARG A 134 16.67 36.80 28.16
C ARG A 134 15.85 35.49 28.23
N ALA A 135 16.43 34.39 27.83
CA ALA A 135 15.76 33.09 27.74
C ALA A 135 16.12 32.15 28.90
N LYS A 136 16.80 32.66 29.94
CA LYS A 136 17.19 31.88 31.12
C LYS A 136 16.01 31.18 31.76
N GLY A 137 16.09 29.83 31.89
CA GLY A 137 15.06 29.02 32.51
C GLY A 137 13.96 28.53 31.57
N TYR A 138 13.95 28.94 30.30
CA TYR A 138 13.01 28.40 29.31
C TYR A 138 13.45 27.05 28.77
N ARG A 139 12.46 26.17 28.55
CA ARG A 139 12.63 24.87 27.90
C ARG A 139 11.58 24.73 26.81
N GLY A 140 11.97 24.25 25.65
CA GLY A 140 11.07 23.90 24.56
C GLY A 140 10.76 22.40 24.58
N MET A 141 9.53 22.03 24.25
CA MET A 141 9.15 20.64 24.07
C MET A 141 8.32 20.53 22.79
N TRP A 142 8.60 19.50 22.00
CA TRP A 142 7.74 19.12 20.89
C TRP A 142 7.40 17.64 20.95
N LYS A 143 6.24 17.26 20.43
CA LYS A 143 5.83 15.86 20.26
C LYS A 143 5.16 15.68 18.91
N ARG A 144 5.18 14.45 18.39
CA ARG A 144 4.42 14.07 17.21
C ARG A 144 2.98 13.83 17.60
N VAL A 145 2.05 14.29 16.75
CA VAL A 145 0.61 14.07 16.90
C VAL A 145 0.04 13.55 15.58
N PRO A 146 -1.05 12.77 15.62
CA PRO A 146 -1.74 12.37 14.39
C PRO A 146 -2.14 13.57 13.54
N ILE A 147 -2.00 13.45 12.22
CA ILE A 147 -2.29 14.57 11.31
C ILE A 147 -3.79 14.78 11.08
N GLY A 148 -4.59 13.73 11.23
CA GLY A 148 -6.02 13.73 10.93
C GLY A 148 -6.42 12.63 9.93
N PRO A 149 -7.65 12.68 9.40
CA PRO A 149 -8.11 11.72 8.40
C PRO A 149 -7.22 11.69 7.17
N CYS A 150 -6.92 10.47 6.69
CA CYS A 150 -6.05 10.22 5.56
C CYS A 150 -6.81 9.59 4.39
N SER A 151 -6.51 10.04 3.18
CA SER A 151 -6.98 9.47 1.93
C SER A 151 -5.90 8.61 1.29
N PHE A 152 -6.22 7.37 0.93
CA PHE A 152 -5.29 6.44 0.33
C PHE A 152 -5.77 5.89 -1.01
N ILE A 153 -4.89 5.89 -2.00
CA ILE A 153 -5.14 5.26 -3.30
C ILE A 153 -3.97 4.33 -3.58
N SER A 154 -4.25 3.02 -3.69
CA SER A 154 -3.24 2.00 -3.93
C SER A 154 -3.27 1.46 -5.35
N PRO A 155 -2.12 1.02 -5.91
CA PRO A 155 -1.99 0.51 -7.26
C PRO A 155 -2.29 -0.99 -7.34
N PHE A 156 -2.23 -1.53 -8.56
CA PHE A 156 -2.56 -2.92 -8.86
C PHE A 156 -1.38 -3.90 -8.80
N ASN A 157 -0.13 -3.41 -8.92
CA ASN A 157 1.04 -4.28 -9.14
C ASN A 157 1.55 -5.01 -7.89
N PHE A 158 1.44 -4.42 -6.72
CA PHE A 158 1.66 -5.03 -5.41
C PHE A 158 0.50 -4.64 -4.49
N PRO A 159 -0.71 -5.17 -4.79
CA PRO A 159 -1.94 -4.63 -4.20
C PRO A 159 -2.02 -4.81 -2.70
N LEU A 160 -1.43 -5.88 -2.18
CA LEU A 160 -1.41 -6.19 -0.76
C LEU A 160 -0.36 -5.35 -0.02
N ASN A 161 0.89 -5.38 -0.50
CA ASN A 161 1.99 -4.72 0.19
C ASN A 161 1.89 -3.20 0.13
N LEU A 162 1.46 -2.63 -1.01
CA LEU A 162 1.31 -1.17 -1.13
C LEU A 162 0.06 -0.62 -0.43
N ALA A 163 -0.96 -1.45 -0.20
CA ALA A 163 -2.02 -1.13 0.76
C ALA A 163 -1.49 -1.15 2.20
N ALA A 164 -0.71 -2.17 2.57
CA ALA A 164 -0.10 -2.28 3.89
C ALA A 164 0.77 -1.08 4.26
N HIS A 165 1.56 -0.56 3.31
CA HIS A 165 2.43 0.61 3.50
C HIS A 165 1.65 1.91 3.79
N LYS A 166 0.35 1.93 3.60
CA LYS A 166 -0.54 3.05 3.93
C LYS A 166 -1.32 2.77 5.20
N ILE A 167 -1.92 1.58 5.29
CA ILE A 167 -2.80 1.16 6.40
C ILE A 167 -2.03 1.07 7.72
N ALA A 168 -0.95 0.28 7.74
CA ALA A 168 -0.23 -0.01 8.98
C ALA A 168 0.36 1.24 9.64
N PRO A 169 1.07 2.14 8.92
CA PRO A 169 1.57 3.37 9.54
C PRO A 169 0.46 4.35 9.94
N ALA A 170 -0.70 4.37 9.25
CA ALA A 170 -1.83 5.20 9.66
C ALA A 170 -2.37 4.77 11.03
N ILE A 171 -2.57 3.46 11.23
CA ILE A 171 -2.99 2.91 12.53
C ILE A 171 -1.95 3.19 13.59
N ALA A 172 -0.66 2.92 13.32
CA ALA A 172 0.43 3.18 14.25
C ALA A 172 0.50 4.65 14.68
N ALA A 173 0.24 5.58 13.76
CA ALA A 173 0.23 7.02 14.03
C ALA A 173 -1.08 7.53 14.64
N GLY A 174 -2.14 6.72 14.72
CA GLY A 174 -3.45 7.15 15.26
C GLY A 174 -4.27 7.98 14.28
N CYS A 175 -4.14 7.74 12.97
CA CYS A 175 -4.88 8.44 11.92
C CYS A 175 -5.99 7.56 11.35
N PRO A 176 -7.26 8.00 11.34
CA PRO A 176 -8.30 7.31 10.59
C PRO A 176 -8.06 7.46 9.08
N PHE A 177 -8.56 6.51 8.29
CA PHE A 177 -8.33 6.55 6.84
C PHE A 177 -9.49 6.03 6.01
N VAL A 178 -9.55 6.52 4.77
CA VAL A 178 -10.40 5.97 3.71
C VAL A 178 -9.50 5.56 2.55
N MET A 179 -9.58 4.29 2.15
CA MET A 179 -8.74 3.71 1.11
C MET A 179 -9.53 3.31 -0.12
N LYS A 180 -9.03 3.71 -1.29
CA LYS A 180 -9.45 3.22 -2.59
C LYS A 180 -8.41 2.24 -3.14
N PRO A 181 -8.66 0.93 -3.12
CA PRO A 181 -7.82 -0.04 -3.81
C PRO A 181 -7.97 0.09 -5.34
N ALA A 182 -7.00 -0.45 -6.06
CA ALA A 182 -7.12 -0.55 -7.51
C ALA A 182 -8.29 -1.47 -7.91
N SER A 183 -9.10 -1.05 -8.87
CA SER A 183 -10.27 -1.83 -9.31
C SER A 183 -9.89 -3.17 -9.95
N LYS A 184 -8.66 -3.30 -10.48
CA LYS A 184 -8.17 -4.56 -11.06
C LYS A 184 -7.77 -5.60 -10.02
N THR A 185 -7.45 -5.17 -8.79
CA THR A 185 -6.91 -6.01 -7.71
C THR A 185 -7.42 -5.53 -6.35
N PRO A 186 -8.71 -5.64 -6.07
CA PRO A 186 -9.30 -5.12 -4.84
C PRO A 186 -9.23 -6.10 -3.67
N LEU A 187 -9.04 -7.42 -3.92
CA LEU A 187 -9.20 -8.47 -2.91
C LEU A 187 -8.20 -8.35 -1.78
N GLY A 188 -6.92 -8.08 -2.10
CA GLY A 188 -5.89 -7.96 -1.07
C GLY A 188 -6.23 -6.93 0.00
N ALA A 189 -6.69 -5.73 -0.40
CA ALA A 189 -7.10 -4.69 0.53
C ALA A 189 -8.39 -5.06 1.28
N ILE A 190 -9.35 -5.70 0.62
CA ILE A 190 -10.60 -6.17 1.24
C ILE A 190 -10.33 -7.23 2.30
N LEU A 191 -9.42 -8.17 2.05
CA LEU A 191 -9.03 -9.18 3.04
C LEU A 191 -8.36 -8.54 4.27
N ILE A 192 -7.51 -7.52 4.09
CA ILE A 192 -6.99 -6.72 5.21
C ILE A 192 -8.14 -6.08 5.98
N GLY A 193 -9.12 -5.50 5.28
CA GLY A 193 -10.32 -4.90 5.88
C GLY A 193 -11.11 -5.88 6.74
N GLY A 194 -11.21 -7.15 6.30
CA GLY A 194 -11.85 -8.22 7.08
C GLY A 194 -11.18 -8.45 8.42
N ILE A 195 -9.86 -8.51 8.43
CA ILE A 195 -9.09 -8.70 9.66
C ILE A 195 -9.14 -7.45 10.56
N LEU A 196 -9.07 -6.25 9.98
CA LEU A 196 -9.23 -5.01 10.75
C LEU A 196 -10.60 -4.89 11.42
N ALA A 197 -11.65 -5.40 10.80
CA ALA A 197 -12.99 -5.40 11.36
C ALA A 197 -13.16 -6.32 12.59
N GLU A 198 -12.21 -7.24 12.82
CA GLU A 198 -12.16 -8.08 14.03
C GLU A 198 -11.57 -7.34 15.24
N THR A 199 -10.96 -6.17 15.04
CA THR A 199 -10.21 -5.45 16.06
C THR A 199 -11.04 -4.42 16.83
N ASN A 200 -10.48 -3.91 17.94
CA ASN A 200 -11.10 -2.87 18.76
C ASN A 200 -10.86 -1.45 18.23
N LEU A 201 -10.54 -1.29 16.94
CA LEU A 201 -10.45 0.05 16.34
C LEU A 201 -11.76 0.82 16.51
N PRO A 202 -11.74 2.10 16.91
CA PRO A 202 -12.95 2.92 17.02
C PRO A 202 -13.71 2.93 15.69
N LYS A 203 -15.06 2.86 15.78
CA LYS A 203 -15.92 2.91 14.59
C LYS A 203 -15.63 4.16 13.77
N GLY A 204 -15.36 4.00 12.48
CA GLY A 204 -14.94 5.07 11.57
C GLY A 204 -13.42 5.16 11.38
N ALA A 205 -12.61 4.36 12.11
CA ALA A 205 -11.16 4.38 12.00
C ALA A 205 -10.68 4.01 10.60
N PHE A 206 -11.42 3.15 9.89
CA PHE A 206 -11.08 2.82 8.51
C PHE A 206 -12.31 2.57 7.63
N SER A 207 -12.13 2.87 6.35
CA SER A 207 -13.00 2.40 5.28
C SER A 207 -12.15 1.93 4.09
N ILE A 208 -12.51 0.83 3.46
CA ILE A 208 -11.87 0.29 2.26
C ILE A 208 -12.92 0.17 1.18
N LEU A 209 -12.83 1.05 0.20
CA LEU A 209 -13.88 1.34 -0.77
C LEU A 209 -13.37 1.12 -2.20
N PRO A 210 -13.53 -0.08 -2.79
CA PRO A 210 -13.45 -0.18 -4.23
C PRO A 210 -14.44 0.79 -4.86
N ALA A 211 -13.97 1.66 -5.75
CA ALA A 211 -14.78 2.70 -6.39
C ALA A 211 -14.38 2.88 -7.85
N SER A 212 -15.32 3.28 -8.69
CA SER A 212 -15.07 3.70 -10.06
C SER A 212 -14.29 5.03 -10.08
N ARG A 213 -13.92 5.51 -11.28
CA ARG A 213 -13.35 6.86 -11.42
C ARG A 213 -14.39 7.93 -11.11
N ASP A 214 -15.64 7.70 -11.52
CA ASP A 214 -16.75 8.59 -11.23
C ASP A 214 -17.02 8.59 -9.72
N GLY A 215 -17.00 9.76 -9.09
CA GLY A 215 -17.12 9.94 -7.63
C GLY A 215 -15.80 9.76 -6.84
N SER A 216 -14.70 9.32 -7.49
CA SER A 216 -13.41 9.19 -6.81
C SER A 216 -12.71 10.53 -6.54
N ASP A 217 -13.19 11.63 -7.07
CA ASP A 217 -12.58 12.94 -6.84
C ASP A 217 -12.58 13.34 -5.37
N LEU A 218 -13.58 12.91 -4.59
CA LEU A 218 -13.65 13.17 -3.15
C LEU A 218 -12.40 12.69 -2.40
N PHE A 219 -11.79 11.59 -2.81
CA PHE A 219 -10.50 11.15 -2.22
C PHE A 219 -9.39 12.20 -2.34
N THR A 220 -9.49 13.08 -3.32
CA THR A 220 -8.47 14.09 -3.64
C THR A 220 -8.86 15.46 -3.12
N ILE A 221 -10.08 15.92 -3.39
CA ILE A 221 -10.46 17.32 -3.19
C ILE A 221 -11.03 17.60 -1.80
N ASP A 222 -11.61 16.60 -1.12
CA ASP A 222 -12.28 16.83 0.17
C ASP A 222 -11.32 17.34 1.25
N GLU A 223 -11.64 18.49 1.85
CA GLU A 223 -10.76 19.23 2.78
C GLU A 223 -10.69 18.60 4.19
N ARG A 224 -11.58 17.67 4.53
CA ARG A 224 -11.53 16.92 5.80
C ARG A 224 -10.31 16.01 5.84
N PHE A 225 -9.87 15.47 4.70
CA PHE A 225 -8.58 14.78 4.63
C PHE A 225 -7.42 15.73 4.84
N LYS A 226 -6.46 15.32 5.66
CA LYS A 226 -5.23 16.08 5.97
C LYS A 226 -4.01 15.56 5.22
N LEU A 227 -4.11 14.32 4.72
CA LEU A 227 -3.07 13.68 3.92
C LEU A 227 -3.69 12.88 2.79
N LEU A 228 -3.13 13.01 1.58
CA LEU A 228 -3.35 12.11 0.46
C LEU A 228 -2.08 11.30 0.22
N SER A 229 -2.19 9.96 0.24
CA SER A 229 -1.11 9.07 -0.19
C SER A 229 -1.55 8.30 -1.44
N PHE A 230 -0.87 8.55 -2.53
CA PHE A 230 -1.10 7.94 -3.84
C PHE A 230 0.12 7.13 -4.27
N THR A 231 -0.14 5.92 -4.79
CA THR A 231 0.86 5.14 -5.50
C THR A 231 0.30 4.76 -6.87
N GLY A 232 1.01 5.12 -7.94
CA GLY A 232 0.57 4.88 -9.31
C GLY A 232 1.40 5.59 -10.36
N SER A 233 0.78 5.97 -11.50
CA SER A 233 1.51 6.66 -12.59
C SER A 233 1.88 8.11 -12.23
N PRO A 234 3.01 8.61 -12.76
CA PRO A 234 3.43 10.00 -12.56
C PRO A 234 2.37 11.01 -13.01
N GLU A 235 1.76 10.81 -14.16
CA GLU A 235 0.73 11.70 -14.72
C GLU A 235 -0.43 11.88 -13.73
N VAL A 236 -1.01 10.79 -13.28
CA VAL A 236 -2.11 10.81 -12.30
C VAL A 236 -1.66 11.41 -10.98
N GLY A 237 -0.48 11.03 -10.47
CA GLY A 237 0.01 11.52 -9.18
C GLY A 237 0.20 13.04 -9.15
N TRP A 238 0.76 13.62 -10.21
CA TRP A 238 0.94 15.06 -10.30
C TRP A 238 -0.38 15.83 -10.47
N ASP A 239 -1.36 15.27 -11.20
CA ASP A 239 -2.72 15.83 -11.28
C ASP A 239 -3.40 15.82 -9.90
N LEU A 240 -3.37 14.69 -9.20
CA LEU A 240 -3.92 14.59 -7.85
C LEU A 240 -3.28 15.60 -6.89
N LYS A 241 -1.95 15.75 -6.95
CA LYS A 241 -1.24 16.75 -6.13
C LYS A 241 -1.71 18.17 -6.43
N ALA A 242 -1.86 18.52 -7.70
CA ALA A 242 -2.31 19.85 -8.10
C ALA A 242 -3.73 20.17 -7.57
N ARG A 243 -4.59 19.17 -7.44
CA ARG A 243 -5.98 19.32 -6.97
C ARG A 243 -6.17 19.11 -5.46
N SER A 244 -5.14 18.71 -4.73
CA SER A 244 -5.24 18.33 -3.30
C SER A 244 -5.36 19.51 -2.34
N GLY A 245 -5.27 20.76 -2.80
CA GLY A 245 -5.36 21.94 -1.96
C GLY A 245 -4.24 22.00 -0.91
N LYS A 246 -4.60 22.16 0.37
CA LYS A 246 -3.64 22.32 1.49
C LYS A 246 -3.18 20.99 2.12
N LYS A 247 -3.69 19.84 1.65
CA LYS A 247 -3.32 18.52 2.19
C LYS A 247 -1.82 18.26 2.01
N LYS A 248 -1.24 17.50 2.94
CA LYS A 248 0.04 16.84 2.67
C LYS A 248 -0.17 15.77 1.61
N VAL A 249 0.73 15.71 0.63
CA VAL A 249 0.67 14.72 -0.46
C VAL A 249 1.92 13.88 -0.46
N VAL A 250 1.74 12.58 -0.41
CA VAL A 250 2.80 11.58 -0.55
C VAL A 250 2.57 10.84 -1.86
N LEU A 251 3.54 10.92 -2.76
CA LEU A 251 3.49 10.30 -4.08
C LEU A 251 4.55 9.22 -4.20
N GLU A 252 4.11 8.00 -4.51
CA GLU A 252 4.96 6.89 -4.92
C GLU A 252 4.67 6.60 -6.40
N LEU A 253 5.58 6.95 -7.28
CA LEU A 253 5.36 6.99 -8.71
C LEU A 253 6.28 6.01 -9.45
N GLY A 254 6.08 5.87 -10.76
CA GLY A 254 6.98 5.12 -11.62
C GLY A 254 8.36 5.75 -11.70
N GLY A 255 9.36 4.94 -12.03
CA GLY A 255 10.75 5.33 -12.14
C GLY A 255 11.36 4.98 -13.49
N ASN A 256 12.61 5.40 -13.67
CA ASN A 256 13.46 5.07 -14.82
C ASN A 256 14.85 4.66 -14.30
N ALA A 257 14.86 3.57 -13.51
CA ALA A 257 16.04 3.11 -12.79
C ALA A 257 17.15 2.65 -13.73
N ALA A 258 18.38 3.04 -13.42
CA ALA A 258 19.57 2.66 -14.16
C ALA A 258 20.45 1.69 -13.37
N VAL A 259 21.08 0.74 -14.08
CA VAL A 259 22.16 -0.10 -13.59
C VAL A 259 23.41 0.22 -14.38
N ILE A 260 24.52 0.48 -13.69
CA ILE A 260 25.83 0.73 -14.28
C ILE A 260 26.66 -0.54 -14.11
N ILE A 261 27.24 -1.02 -15.20
CA ILE A 261 28.05 -2.25 -15.27
C ILE A 261 29.46 -1.87 -15.77
N ASP A 262 30.41 -1.92 -14.84
CA ASP A 262 31.80 -1.61 -15.17
C ASP A 262 32.55 -2.83 -15.75
N LYS A 263 33.71 -2.58 -16.32
CA LYS A 263 34.56 -3.53 -17.09
C LYS A 263 35.02 -4.76 -16.29
N ASP A 264 35.11 -4.63 -14.97
CA ASP A 264 35.56 -5.69 -14.04
C ASP A 264 34.43 -6.48 -13.41
N SER A 265 33.16 -6.20 -13.83
CA SER A 265 31.99 -6.91 -13.33
C SER A 265 31.96 -8.38 -13.77
N ASP A 266 31.53 -9.27 -12.89
CA ASP A 266 31.17 -10.66 -13.25
C ASP A 266 29.89 -10.68 -14.10
N ILE A 267 30.09 -10.80 -15.42
CA ILE A 267 29.00 -10.70 -16.40
C ILE A 267 27.90 -11.74 -16.15
N ASP A 268 28.23 -12.96 -15.71
CA ASP A 268 27.24 -14.03 -15.53
C ASP A 268 26.30 -13.71 -14.36
N SER A 269 26.84 -13.33 -13.24
CA SER A 269 26.08 -12.90 -12.06
C SER A 269 25.26 -11.63 -12.36
N VAL A 270 25.88 -10.64 -13.01
CA VAL A 270 25.21 -9.36 -13.32
C VAL A 270 24.04 -9.55 -14.28
N VAL A 271 24.20 -10.39 -15.33
CA VAL A 271 23.12 -10.66 -16.28
C VAL A 271 21.89 -11.24 -15.56
N ASP A 272 22.07 -12.19 -14.65
CA ASP A 272 20.97 -12.78 -13.90
C ASP A 272 20.25 -11.76 -13.00
N ARG A 273 21.03 -10.90 -12.33
CA ARG A 273 20.49 -9.83 -11.49
C ARG A 273 19.72 -8.79 -12.29
N VAL A 274 20.23 -8.41 -13.46
CA VAL A 274 19.59 -7.42 -14.35
C VAL A 274 18.29 -8.00 -14.94
N ILE A 275 18.28 -9.27 -15.36
CA ILE A 275 17.07 -9.94 -15.85
C ILE A 275 16.02 -9.97 -14.76
N PHE A 276 16.37 -10.39 -13.55
CA PHE A 276 15.43 -10.36 -12.42
C PHE A 276 14.91 -8.96 -12.16
N GLY A 277 15.79 -7.95 -12.10
CA GLY A 277 15.39 -6.56 -11.85
C GLY A 277 14.54 -5.94 -12.95
N ALA A 278 14.68 -6.38 -14.21
CA ALA A 278 13.93 -5.87 -15.33
C ALA A 278 12.57 -6.54 -15.52
N PHE A 279 12.47 -7.85 -15.26
CA PHE A 279 11.29 -8.66 -15.61
C PHE A 279 10.53 -9.20 -14.40
N TYR A 280 11.00 -8.99 -13.16
CA TYR A 280 10.24 -9.31 -11.96
C TYR A 280 8.86 -8.65 -11.99
N GLN A 281 7.82 -9.39 -11.58
CA GLN A 281 6.43 -8.94 -11.64
C GLN A 281 6.02 -8.49 -13.06
N SER A 282 6.47 -9.23 -14.09
CA SER A 282 6.21 -8.90 -15.51
C SER A 282 6.68 -7.48 -15.90
N GLY A 283 7.73 -6.98 -15.27
CA GLY A 283 8.23 -5.61 -15.45
C GLY A 283 7.36 -4.52 -14.82
N GLN A 284 6.33 -4.87 -14.09
CA GLN A 284 5.36 -3.92 -13.50
C GLN A 284 5.77 -3.42 -12.10
N SER A 285 7.07 -3.35 -11.82
CA SER A 285 7.61 -2.78 -10.58
C SER A 285 8.06 -1.33 -10.83
N CYS A 286 7.74 -0.42 -9.92
CA CYS A 286 8.18 0.98 -9.97
C CYS A 286 9.71 1.12 -9.93
N ILE A 287 10.42 0.11 -9.39
CA ILE A 287 11.88 0.04 -9.30
C ILE A 287 12.50 -0.88 -10.36
N SER A 288 11.76 -1.31 -11.39
CA SER A 288 12.30 -2.13 -12.47
C SER A 288 13.49 -1.47 -13.14
N VAL A 289 14.48 -2.29 -13.50
CA VAL A 289 15.62 -1.83 -14.30
C VAL A 289 15.12 -1.41 -15.69
N GLN A 290 15.20 -0.12 -15.98
CA GLN A 290 14.76 0.47 -17.25
C GLN A 290 15.94 0.78 -18.18
N ARG A 291 17.09 1.09 -17.61
CA ARG A 291 18.30 1.44 -18.36
C ARG A 291 19.48 0.62 -17.87
N VAL A 292 20.24 0.06 -18.81
CA VAL A 292 21.44 -0.68 -18.51
C VAL A 292 22.61 0.03 -19.21
N ILE A 293 23.51 0.62 -18.43
CA ILE A 293 24.66 1.36 -18.89
C ILE A 293 25.88 0.47 -18.73
N VAL A 294 26.39 -0.05 -19.85
CA VAL A 294 27.44 -1.06 -19.86
C VAL A 294 28.74 -0.46 -20.41
N HIS A 295 29.86 -0.70 -19.71
CA HIS A 295 31.15 -0.29 -20.18
C HIS A 295 31.49 -0.90 -21.56
N GLU A 296 32.01 -0.10 -22.49
CA GLU A 296 32.25 -0.48 -23.91
C GLU A 296 32.99 -1.80 -24.08
N LYS A 297 34.04 -2.04 -23.25
CA LYS A 297 34.90 -3.25 -23.35
C LYS A 297 34.12 -4.57 -23.11
N ILE A 298 33.02 -4.53 -22.45
CA ILE A 298 32.22 -5.74 -22.12
C ILE A 298 30.85 -5.72 -22.76
N TYR A 299 30.48 -4.67 -23.48
CA TYR A 299 29.14 -4.44 -24.02
C TYR A 299 28.61 -5.61 -24.86
N ASP A 300 29.40 -6.03 -25.87
CA ASP A 300 28.94 -7.10 -26.78
C ASP A 300 28.77 -8.44 -26.07
N LYS A 301 29.69 -8.78 -25.16
CA LYS A 301 29.61 -10.00 -24.36
C LYS A 301 28.40 -9.97 -23.43
N PHE A 302 28.17 -8.85 -22.75
CA PHE A 302 27.00 -8.65 -21.90
C PHE A 302 25.70 -8.75 -22.71
N LYS A 303 25.58 -7.99 -23.80
CA LYS A 303 24.39 -7.95 -24.67
C LYS A 303 24.03 -9.35 -25.19
N LYS A 304 25.01 -10.10 -25.67
CA LYS A 304 24.79 -11.46 -26.16
C LYS A 304 24.19 -12.35 -25.07
N LYS A 305 24.81 -12.42 -23.89
CA LYS A 305 24.35 -13.24 -22.78
C LYS A 305 22.97 -12.79 -22.25
N PHE A 306 22.78 -11.48 -22.12
CA PHE A 306 21.50 -10.91 -21.67
C PHE A 306 20.36 -11.31 -22.61
N VAL A 307 20.52 -11.15 -23.92
CA VAL A 307 19.51 -11.53 -24.90
C VAL A 307 19.24 -13.04 -24.89
N GLU A 308 20.31 -13.87 -24.84
CA GLU A 308 20.18 -15.33 -24.80
C GLU A 308 19.39 -15.80 -23.55
N LYS A 309 19.67 -15.24 -22.37
CA LYS A 309 18.97 -15.59 -21.14
C LYS A 309 17.54 -15.03 -21.10
N THR A 310 17.34 -13.81 -21.60
CA THR A 310 15.99 -13.19 -21.66
C THR A 310 15.05 -14.02 -22.55
N LYS A 311 15.53 -14.55 -23.68
CA LYS A 311 14.73 -15.43 -24.57
C LYS A 311 14.31 -16.74 -23.91
N LYS A 312 14.90 -17.13 -22.80
CA LYS A 312 14.55 -18.35 -22.04
C LYS A 312 13.53 -18.10 -20.93
N LEU A 313 13.12 -16.84 -20.73
CA LEU A 313 12.05 -16.55 -19.78
C LEU A 313 10.74 -17.17 -20.27
N ILE A 314 10.07 -17.85 -19.37
CA ILE A 314 8.77 -18.47 -19.63
C ILE A 314 7.71 -17.50 -19.09
N SER A 315 6.74 -17.16 -19.94
CA SER A 315 5.53 -16.42 -19.55
C SER A 315 4.36 -17.40 -19.49
N GLY A 316 3.50 -17.27 -18.46
CA GLY A 316 2.33 -18.12 -18.30
C GLY A 316 1.94 -18.30 -16.84
#